data_dc12e4be7b867f9a638559193675028b
#
_entry.id   dc12e4be7b867f9a638559193675028b
#
_cell.length_a   1.000
_cell.length_b   1.000
_cell.length_c   1.000
_cell.angle_alpha   90.00
_cell.angle_beta   90.00
_cell.angle_gamma   90.00
#
_symmetry.space_group_name_H-M   'P 1'
#
loop_
_entity.id
_entity.type
_entity.pdbx_description
1 polymer ?
#
loop_
_entity_poly.entity_id
_entity_poly.type
_entity_poly.pdbx_seq_one_letter_code
_entity_poly.pdbx_strand_id
1 'polypeptide(L)' 'MNAAEIKAREKIAKRTTAQLVTDFEVTNAIKISLELSIVRGWIMDELAKRDIDAAEAWFDSYEDSPRRFFLG' A
#
# COMPACT_ATOMS: atom_id res chain seq x y z
N MET A 1 -7.05 -15.64 -9.57
CA MET A 1 -6.15 -14.50 -9.73
C MET A 1 -5.72 -14.42 -11.20
N ASN A 2 -5.88 -13.28 -11.86
CA ASN A 2 -5.55 -13.15 -13.26
C ASN A 2 -4.07 -12.74 -13.47
N ALA A 3 -3.59 -12.85 -14.71
CA ALA A 3 -2.19 -12.54 -15.02
C ALA A 3 -1.82 -11.08 -14.75
N ALA A 4 -2.75 -10.15 -14.97
CA ALA A 4 -2.49 -8.72 -14.74
C ALA A 4 -2.30 -8.44 -13.24
N GLU A 5 -3.11 -9.06 -12.39
CA GLU A 5 -2.96 -8.92 -10.94
C GLU A 5 -1.64 -9.52 -10.45
N ILE A 6 -1.28 -10.71 -10.95
CA ILE A 6 -0.03 -11.37 -10.58
C ILE A 6 1.16 -10.47 -10.91
N LYS A 7 1.20 -9.89 -12.12
CA LYS A 7 2.27 -8.98 -12.53
C LYS A 7 2.32 -7.71 -11.70
N ALA A 8 1.15 -7.13 -11.40
CA ALA A 8 1.09 -5.92 -10.58
C ALA A 8 1.60 -6.18 -9.17
N ARG A 9 1.19 -7.30 -8.55
CA ARG A 9 1.65 -7.68 -7.22
C ARG A 9 3.15 -7.99 -7.20
N GLU A 10 3.69 -8.58 -8.26
CA GLU A 10 5.14 -8.82 -8.38
C GLU A 10 5.92 -7.50 -8.41
N LYS A 11 5.44 -6.51 -9.16
CA LYS A 11 6.07 -5.18 -9.20
C LYS A 11 6.03 -4.51 -7.83
N ILE A 12 4.89 -4.59 -7.15
CA ILE A 12 4.73 -4.04 -5.81
C ILE A 12 5.70 -4.72 -4.82
N ALA A 13 5.85 -6.04 -4.91
CA ALA A 13 6.74 -6.80 -4.03
C ALA A 13 8.21 -6.42 -4.20
N LYS A 14 8.60 -5.88 -5.36
CA LYS A 14 9.98 -5.43 -5.64
C LYS A 14 10.27 -4.02 -5.17
N ARG A 15 9.24 -3.23 -4.82
CA ARG A 15 9.43 -1.86 -4.34
C ARG A 15 9.90 -1.88 -2.89
N THR A 16 10.69 -0.89 -2.51
CA THR A 16 11.06 -0.73 -1.10
C THR A 16 9.85 -0.29 -0.28
N THR A 17 9.90 -0.48 1.02
CA THR A 17 8.84 -0.01 1.90
C THR A 17 8.64 1.50 1.78
N ALA A 18 9.73 2.28 1.71
CA ALA A 18 9.65 3.73 1.52
C ALA A 18 8.97 4.09 0.20
N GLN A 19 9.27 3.38 -0.89
CA GLN A 19 8.62 3.60 -2.18
C GLN A 19 7.14 3.28 -2.13
N LEU A 20 6.75 2.19 -1.45
CA LEU A 20 5.33 1.82 -1.31
C LEU A 20 4.56 2.85 -0.49
N VAL A 21 5.16 3.39 0.56
CA VAL A 21 4.56 4.46 1.36
C VAL A 21 4.31 5.69 0.48
N THR A 22 5.31 6.10 -0.29
CA THR A 22 5.17 7.23 -1.23
C THR A 22 4.12 6.95 -2.30
N ASP A 23 4.11 5.73 -2.88
CA ASP A 23 3.12 5.33 -3.88
C ASP A 23 1.70 5.45 -3.31
N PHE A 24 1.51 5.00 -2.07
CA PHE A 24 0.22 5.09 -1.41
C PHE A 24 -0.20 6.56 -1.20
N GLU A 25 0.72 7.40 -0.75
CA GLU A 25 0.45 8.83 -0.55
C GLU A 25 0.06 9.52 -1.86
N VAL A 26 0.69 9.14 -2.97
CA VAL A 26 0.32 9.67 -4.29
C VAL A 26 -1.13 9.31 -4.62
N THR A 27 -1.57 8.10 -4.29
CA THR A 27 -2.96 7.71 -4.55
C THR A 27 -3.96 8.52 -3.73
N ASN A 28 -3.57 9.05 -2.58
CA ASN A 28 -4.43 9.92 -1.76
C ASN A 28 -4.70 11.26 -2.44
N ALA A 29 -3.79 11.70 -3.32
CA ALA A 29 -3.90 12.99 -4.03
C ALA A 29 -4.62 12.88 -5.37
N ILE A 30 -4.94 11.69 -5.83
CA ILE A 30 -5.57 11.42 -7.13
C ILE A 30 -7.05 11.11 -6.89
N LYS A 31 -7.90 11.52 -7.83
CA LYS A 31 -9.32 11.17 -7.78
C LYS A 31 -9.47 9.66 -7.80
N ILE A 32 -10.22 9.12 -6.84
CA ILE A 32 -10.38 7.68 -6.70
C ILE A 32 -11.15 7.07 -7.86
N SER A 33 -10.68 5.91 -8.33
CA SER A 33 -11.36 5.08 -9.32
C SER A 33 -11.40 3.64 -8.80
N LEU A 34 -12.12 2.77 -9.47
CA LEU A 34 -12.16 1.35 -9.09
C LEU A 34 -10.75 0.74 -9.18
N GLU A 35 -10.05 1.01 -10.28
CA GLU A 35 -8.68 0.50 -10.49
C GLU A 35 -7.73 1.02 -9.41
N LEU A 36 -7.83 2.29 -9.07
CA LEU A 36 -6.99 2.88 -8.03
C LEU A 36 -7.26 2.24 -6.67
N SER A 37 -8.52 1.99 -6.34
CA SER A 37 -8.90 1.32 -5.08
C SER A 37 -8.29 -0.07 -4.99
N ILE A 38 -8.29 -0.82 -6.10
CA ILE A 38 -7.71 -2.16 -6.17
C ILE A 38 -6.20 -2.09 -5.93
N VAL A 39 -5.51 -1.18 -6.60
CA VAL A 39 -4.06 -1.02 -6.44
C VAL A 39 -3.69 -0.60 -5.02
N ARG A 40 -4.45 0.31 -4.42
CA ARG A 40 -4.27 0.70 -3.02
C ARG A 40 -4.37 -0.51 -2.09
N GLY A 41 -5.35 -1.38 -2.33
CA GLY A 41 -5.52 -2.60 -1.56
C GLY A 41 -4.30 -3.52 -1.68
N TRP A 42 -3.73 -3.66 -2.87
CA TRP A 42 -2.53 -4.48 -3.07
C TRP A 42 -1.31 -3.90 -2.33
N ILE A 43 -1.15 -2.58 -2.33
CA ILE A 43 -0.07 -1.92 -1.58
C ILE A 43 -0.26 -2.15 -0.08
N MET A 44 -1.48 -2.01 0.43
CA MET A 44 -1.78 -2.27 1.83
C MET A 44 -1.47 -3.71 2.22
N ASP A 45 -1.83 -4.68 1.36
CA ASP A 45 -1.53 -6.09 1.57
C ASP A 45 -0.02 -6.34 1.67
N GLU A 46 0.76 -5.73 0.77
CA GLU A 46 2.21 -5.89 0.78
C GLU A 46 2.84 -5.26 2.02
N LEU A 47 2.40 -4.07 2.42
CA LEU A 47 2.89 -3.42 3.64
C LEU A 47 2.57 -4.27 4.88
N ALA A 48 1.37 -4.80 4.97
CA ALA A 48 0.96 -5.68 6.08
C ALA A 48 1.80 -6.95 6.12
N LYS A 49 2.12 -7.50 4.96
CA LYS A 49 2.97 -8.70 4.86
C LYS A 49 4.38 -8.44 5.38
N ARG A 50 4.91 -7.22 5.21
CA ARG A 50 6.25 -6.84 5.66
C ARG A 50 6.32 -6.55 7.15
N ASP A 51 5.30 -5.91 7.70
CA ASP A 51 5.23 -5.54 9.11
C ASP A 51 3.76 -5.45 9.53
N ILE A 52 3.25 -6.57 10.02
CA ILE A 52 1.83 -6.65 10.40
C ILE A 52 1.51 -5.74 11.58
N ASP A 53 2.43 -5.57 12.52
CA ASP A 53 2.18 -4.74 13.70
C ASP A 53 2.06 -3.26 13.30
N ALA A 54 2.94 -2.80 12.41
CA ALA A 54 2.88 -1.44 11.86
C ALA A 54 1.57 -1.23 11.07
N ALA A 55 1.18 -2.22 10.27
CA ALA A 55 -0.05 -2.14 9.49
C ALA A 55 -1.29 -2.07 10.39
N GLU A 56 -1.36 -2.90 11.42
CA GLU A 56 -2.48 -2.87 12.37
C GLU A 56 -2.57 -1.54 13.10
N ALA A 57 -1.44 -1.00 13.55
CA ALA A 57 -1.39 0.31 14.18
C ALA A 57 -1.89 1.41 13.24
N TRP A 58 -1.48 1.35 11.97
CA TRP A 58 -1.94 2.30 10.97
C TRP A 58 -3.45 2.19 10.75
N PHE A 59 -3.96 0.98 10.54
CA PHE A 59 -5.40 0.76 10.31
C PHE A 59 -6.24 1.26 11.50
N ASP A 60 -5.77 1.04 12.72
CA ASP A 60 -6.46 1.48 13.93
C ASP A 60 -6.42 3.00 14.12
N SER A 61 -5.44 3.67 13.52
CA SER A 61 -5.26 5.11 13.68
C SER A 61 -6.21 5.97 12.83
N TYR A 62 -6.76 5.40 11.75
CA TYR A 62 -7.54 6.10 10.73
C TYR A 62 -6.75 7.21 10.02
N GLU A 63 -5.42 7.19 10.08
CA GLU A 63 -4.59 8.15 9.35
C GLU A 63 -4.52 7.80 7.87
N ASP A 64 -4.47 8.82 7.02
CA ASP A 64 -4.44 8.64 5.57
C ASP A 64 -3.13 8.06 5.06
N SER A 65 -2.00 8.34 5.74
CA SER A 65 -0.69 7.88 5.32
C SER A 65 -0.10 6.87 6.30
N PRO A 66 0.51 5.79 5.77
CA PRO A 66 1.21 4.83 6.60
C PRO A 66 2.61 5.29 7.05
N ARG A 67 3.07 6.46 6.61
CA ARG A 67 4.48 6.88 6.72
C ARG A 67 5.06 6.75 8.12
N ARG A 68 4.40 7.30 9.12
CA ARG A 68 4.99 7.31 10.47
C ARG A 68 5.02 5.91 11.11
N PHE A 69 4.18 5.00 10.62
CA PHE A 69 4.13 3.62 11.15
C PHE A 69 5.20 2.72 10.55
N PHE A 70 5.58 2.97 9.30
CA PHE A 70 6.52 2.13 8.56
C PHE A 70 7.91 2.75 8.44
N LEU A 71 8.02 4.06 8.49
CA LEU A 71 9.29 4.78 8.29
C LEU A 71 9.74 5.56 9.53
N GLY A 72 8.91 5.63 10.54
CA GLY A 72 9.25 6.32 11.79
C GLY A 72 8.93 7.80 11.82
#